data_35e404d7f57fe3382b4774e92077c8fa
#
_entry.id   35e404d7f57fe3382b4774e92077c8fa
#
_cell.length_a   1.000
_cell.length_b   1.000
_cell.length_c   1.000
_cell.angle_alpha   90.00
_cell.angle_beta   90.00
_cell.angle_gamma   90.00
#
_symmetry.space_group_name_H-M   'P 1'
#
loop_
_entity.id
_entity.type
_entity.pdbx_description
1 polymer ?
#
loop_
_entity_poly.entity_id
_entity_poly.type
_entity_poly.pdbx_seq_one_letter_code
_entity_poly.pdbx_strand_id
1 'polypeptide(L)'
;MAAFLGCFVSAQAQPTNSFPLWPNGAPGALGKADKDIPTLTPYWPDPAKATGAAIVICPGGGYGGLAGHEGEHYARFLNESGIAGLVLKYRLGSGGYRHPVMLQDAARAVRMVRAQASEWKLDPKHIGIMGSSAGGHLASTLLTHFDDGRPDATDPIERASSRPDLGILCTRSSPWVNTCTGAQEAIYWGMILRPN
;
A
#
# COMPACT_ATOMS: atom_id res chain seq x y z
N MET A 1 -8.66 48.77 9.01
CA MET A 1 -8.54 47.53 9.79
C MET A 1 -8.92 46.36 8.89
N ALA A 2 -7.95 45.61 8.38
CA ALA A 2 -8.19 44.43 7.55
C ALA A 2 -8.13 43.18 8.47
N ALA A 3 -9.25 42.48 8.62
CA ALA A 3 -9.32 41.26 9.37
C ALA A 3 -8.75 40.09 8.54
N PHE A 4 -7.60 39.59 8.92
CA PHE A 4 -7.07 38.33 8.40
C PHE A 4 -7.93 37.17 8.97
N LEU A 5 -8.80 36.60 8.13
CA LEU A 5 -9.42 35.31 8.42
C LEU A 5 -8.35 34.22 8.22
N GLY A 6 -7.72 33.82 9.31
CA GLY A 6 -6.84 32.66 9.33
C GLY A 6 -7.66 31.40 9.07
N CYS A 7 -7.48 30.79 7.91
CA CYS A 7 -8.01 29.47 7.62
C CYS A 7 -7.23 28.45 8.48
N PHE A 8 -7.79 28.05 9.61
CA PHE A 8 -7.25 26.93 10.40
C PHE A 8 -7.48 25.66 9.59
N VAL A 9 -6.48 25.23 8.84
CA VAL A 9 -6.43 23.88 8.31
C VAL A 9 -6.24 22.97 9.54
N SER A 10 -7.29 22.27 9.93
CA SER A 10 -7.22 21.25 10.96
C SER A 10 -6.26 20.17 10.46
N ALA A 11 -5.09 20.08 11.04
CA ALA A 11 -4.15 19.00 10.77
C ALA A 11 -4.84 17.68 11.16
N GLN A 12 -5.22 16.91 10.18
CA GLN A 12 -5.85 15.62 10.39
C GLN A 12 -4.79 14.66 10.94
N ALA A 13 -5.03 14.11 12.13
CA ALA A 13 -4.09 13.20 12.76
C ALA A 13 -3.90 11.93 11.90
N GLN A 14 -2.72 11.33 11.97
CA GLN A 14 -2.44 10.04 11.33
C GLN A 14 -3.50 9.01 11.76
N PRO A 15 -4.17 8.29 10.81
CA PRO A 15 -5.17 7.30 11.16
C PRO A 15 -4.52 6.12 11.91
N THR A 16 -5.16 5.63 12.96
CA THR A 16 -4.67 4.50 13.76
C THR A 16 -5.41 3.20 13.48
N ASN A 17 -6.59 3.31 12.86
CA ASN A 17 -7.44 2.17 12.51
C ASN A 17 -7.48 1.95 11.00
N SER A 18 -7.89 0.76 10.59
CA SER A 18 -8.18 0.44 9.19
C SER A 18 -9.28 1.36 8.64
N PHE A 19 -9.11 1.83 7.42
CA PHE A 19 -10.06 2.72 6.75
C PHE A 19 -10.26 2.31 5.27
N PRO A 20 -11.46 2.55 4.71
CA PRO A 20 -11.77 2.18 3.33
C PRO A 20 -11.04 3.09 2.33
N LEU A 21 -10.63 2.50 1.19
CA LEU A 21 -10.04 3.26 0.08
C LEU A 21 -11.05 4.20 -0.59
N TRP A 22 -12.32 3.83 -0.58
CA TRP A 22 -13.44 4.63 -1.08
C TRP A 22 -14.54 4.70 -0.01
N PRO A 23 -14.69 5.83 0.66
CA PRO A 23 -15.71 5.98 1.71
C PRO A 23 -17.14 5.74 1.23
N ASN A 24 -17.41 6.05 -0.04
CA ASN A 24 -18.74 5.94 -0.65
C ASN A 24 -18.94 4.65 -1.46
N GLY A 25 -18.03 3.68 -1.33
CA GLY A 25 -18.04 2.42 -2.07
C GLY A 25 -17.04 2.36 -3.21
N ALA A 26 -16.39 1.21 -3.35
CA ALA A 26 -15.36 1.00 -4.36
C ALA A 26 -15.97 0.84 -5.76
N PRO A 27 -15.34 1.38 -6.82
CA PRO A 27 -15.78 1.19 -8.19
C PRO A 27 -15.88 -0.30 -8.54
N GLY A 28 -16.98 -0.73 -9.17
CA GLY A 28 -17.20 -2.12 -9.52
C GLY A 28 -17.39 -3.07 -8.34
N ALA A 29 -17.76 -2.58 -7.16
CA ALA A 29 -18.11 -3.42 -6.01
C ALA A 29 -19.35 -4.24 -6.31
N LEU A 30 -19.31 -5.54 -6.01
CA LEU A 30 -20.42 -6.48 -6.22
C LEU A 30 -21.47 -6.41 -5.11
N GLY A 31 -21.13 -5.75 -4.00
CA GLY A 31 -21.99 -5.57 -2.83
C GLY A 31 -21.40 -4.59 -1.83
N LYS A 32 -21.84 -4.71 -0.57
CA LYS A 32 -21.40 -3.88 0.56
C LYS A 32 -20.87 -4.72 1.72
N ALA A 33 -20.61 -6.00 1.48
CA ALA A 33 -20.00 -6.87 2.49
C ALA A 33 -18.51 -6.53 2.68
N ASP A 34 -17.91 -7.02 3.74
CA ASP A 34 -16.49 -6.75 4.07
C ASP A 34 -15.53 -7.11 2.90
N LYS A 35 -15.84 -8.18 2.15
CA LYS A 35 -15.08 -8.60 0.96
C LYS A 35 -15.14 -7.60 -0.21
N ASP A 36 -16.11 -6.70 -0.22
CA ASP A 36 -16.35 -5.71 -1.27
C ASP A 36 -15.70 -4.35 -0.94
N ILE A 37 -15.19 -4.21 0.28
CA ILE A 37 -14.62 -2.96 0.82
C ILE A 37 -13.10 -3.12 0.94
N PRO A 38 -12.31 -2.64 -0.02
CA PRO A 38 -10.86 -2.60 0.12
C PRO A 38 -10.45 -1.53 1.12
N THR A 39 -9.48 -1.87 1.99
CA THR A 39 -9.06 -1.00 3.10
C THR A 39 -7.54 -0.90 3.20
N LEU A 40 -7.05 0.17 3.83
CA LEU A 40 -5.69 0.28 4.32
C LEU A 40 -5.67 0.23 5.85
N THR A 41 -4.76 -0.56 6.40
CA THR A 41 -4.46 -0.61 7.83
C THR A 41 -3.06 -0.02 8.06
N PRO A 42 -2.95 1.14 8.71
CA PRO A 42 -1.67 1.79 8.92
C PRO A 42 -0.94 1.23 10.14
N TYR A 43 0.38 1.13 10.00
CA TYR A 43 1.34 0.85 11.07
C TYR A 43 2.40 1.94 11.03
N TRP A 44 2.41 2.80 12.05
CA TRP A 44 3.32 3.93 12.11
C TRP A 44 4.57 3.59 12.91
N PRO A 45 5.76 4.02 12.47
CA PRO A 45 6.97 3.90 13.25
C PRO A 45 6.96 4.84 14.45
N ASP A 46 7.88 4.63 15.38
CA ASP A 46 8.16 5.60 16.44
C ASP A 46 8.42 6.98 15.80
N PRO A 47 7.69 8.03 16.22
CA PRO A 47 7.87 9.38 15.67
C PRO A 47 9.30 9.90 15.73
N ALA A 48 10.10 9.45 16.72
CA ALA A 48 11.51 9.83 16.87
C ALA A 48 12.41 9.20 15.80
N LYS A 49 11.96 8.11 15.15
CA LYS A 49 12.70 7.38 14.11
C LYS A 49 12.11 7.56 12.72
N ALA A 50 10.92 8.18 12.60
CA ALA A 50 10.21 8.29 11.35
C ALA A 50 11.03 8.97 10.25
N THR A 51 11.22 8.28 9.14
CA THR A 51 11.99 8.76 7.98
C THR A 51 11.14 9.56 6.99
N GLY A 52 9.82 9.51 7.12
CA GLY A 52 8.87 10.03 6.14
C GLY A 52 8.59 9.04 5.00
N ALA A 53 9.31 7.94 4.88
CA ALA A 53 9.03 6.91 3.87
C ALA A 53 7.83 6.04 4.27
N ALA A 54 7.10 5.57 3.25
CA ALA A 54 5.96 4.66 3.44
C ALA A 54 5.95 3.54 2.40
N ILE A 55 5.49 2.36 2.80
CA ILE A 55 5.33 1.21 1.93
C ILE A 55 3.90 0.68 2.00
N VAL A 56 3.22 0.60 0.86
CA VAL A 56 1.96 -0.13 0.72
C VAL A 56 2.29 -1.62 0.62
N ILE A 57 1.72 -2.42 1.52
CA ILE A 57 2.00 -3.84 1.65
C ILE A 57 0.83 -4.64 1.09
N CYS A 58 1.10 -5.47 0.10
CA CYS A 58 0.13 -6.38 -0.53
C CYS A 58 0.39 -7.82 -0.04
N PRO A 59 -0.37 -8.36 0.93
CA PRO A 59 -0.20 -9.73 1.38
C PRO A 59 -0.50 -10.74 0.25
N GLY A 60 0.17 -11.89 0.27
CA GLY A 60 -0.12 -13.00 -0.62
C GLY A 60 -1.37 -13.77 -0.22
N GLY A 61 -1.59 -14.92 -0.84
CA GLY A 61 -2.73 -15.80 -0.57
C GLY A 61 -3.46 -16.27 -1.83
N GLY A 62 -2.77 -16.28 -2.99
CA GLY A 62 -3.27 -16.84 -4.25
C GLY A 62 -4.52 -16.17 -4.81
N TYR A 63 -4.80 -14.92 -4.42
CA TYR A 63 -6.07 -14.22 -4.67
C TYR A 63 -7.33 -14.92 -4.11
N GLY A 64 -7.13 -15.98 -3.33
CA GLY A 64 -8.20 -16.69 -2.60
C GLY A 64 -8.37 -16.22 -1.16
N GLY A 65 -7.34 -15.60 -0.59
CA GLY A 65 -7.31 -15.04 0.76
C GLY A 65 -6.18 -14.03 0.90
N LEU A 66 -5.97 -13.54 2.13
CA LEU A 66 -4.85 -12.68 2.49
C LEU A 66 -4.07 -13.32 3.64
N ALA A 67 -2.78 -13.51 3.45
CA ALA A 67 -1.88 -14.04 4.48
C ALA A 67 -1.58 -12.94 5.52
N GLY A 68 -2.29 -12.97 6.66
CA GLY A 68 -2.21 -11.91 7.66
C GLY A 68 -0.78 -11.64 8.17
N HIS A 69 0.05 -12.69 8.31
CA HIS A 69 1.45 -12.54 8.72
C HIS A 69 2.31 -11.76 7.71
N GLU A 70 1.98 -11.81 6.41
CA GLU A 70 2.66 -11.02 5.37
C GLU A 70 2.20 -9.55 5.35
N GLY A 71 1.19 -9.20 6.12
CA GLY A 71 0.74 -7.84 6.34
C GLY A 71 1.40 -7.21 7.57
N GLU A 72 0.90 -7.57 8.75
CA GLU A 72 1.31 -6.95 10.02
C GLU A 72 2.80 -7.15 10.32
N HIS A 73 3.34 -8.37 10.15
CA HIS A 73 4.75 -8.61 10.47
C HIS A 73 5.69 -7.80 9.59
N TYR A 74 5.37 -7.65 8.30
CA TYR A 74 6.16 -6.81 7.40
C TYR A 74 6.04 -5.33 7.77
N ALA A 75 4.86 -4.86 8.13
CA ALA A 75 4.66 -3.49 8.57
C ALA A 75 5.46 -3.17 9.83
N ARG A 76 5.45 -4.07 10.83
CA ARG A 76 6.22 -3.90 12.07
C ARG A 76 7.73 -3.92 11.81
N PHE A 77 8.21 -4.82 10.94
CA PHE A 77 9.61 -4.86 10.53
C PHE A 77 10.05 -3.54 9.86
N LEU A 78 9.23 -2.96 8.98
CA LEU A 78 9.51 -1.67 8.36
C LEU A 78 9.54 -0.54 9.42
N ASN A 79 8.66 -0.61 10.43
CA ASN A 79 8.63 0.39 11.50
C ASN A 79 9.93 0.42 12.33
N GLU A 80 10.63 -0.71 12.49
CA GLU A 80 11.93 -0.77 13.16
C GLU A 80 12.97 0.14 12.46
N SER A 81 12.82 0.28 11.13
CA SER A 81 13.66 1.15 10.29
C SER A 81 13.06 2.56 10.07
N GLY A 82 12.03 2.93 10.80
CA GLY A 82 11.40 4.25 10.70
C GLY A 82 10.52 4.43 9.47
N ILE A 83 10.12 3.35 8.78
CA ILE A 83 9.29 3.38 7.58
C ILE A 83 7.85 3.03 7.96
N ALA A 84 6.87 3.81 7.52
CA ALA A 84 5.47 3.51 7.71
C ALA A 84 5.03 2.32 6.84
N GLY A 85 4.34 1.34 7.41
CA GLY A 85 3.74 0.22 6.70
C GLY A 85 2.23 0.40 6.59
N LEU A 86 1.67 0.31 5.38
CA LEU A 86 0.23 0.40 5.15
C LEU A 86 -0.26 -0.89 4.49
N VAL A 87 -0.91 -1.73 5.27
CA VAL A 87 -1.35 -3.06 4.82
C VAL A 87 -2.64 -2.92 4.01
N LEU A 88 -2.59 -3.35 2.77
CA LEU A 88 -3.73 -3.31 1.85
C LEU A 88 -4.55 -4.60 1.94
N LYS A 89 -5.82 -4.46 2.30
CA LYS A 89 -6.84 -5.47 2.02
C LYS A 89 -7.44 -5.16 0.65
N TYR A 90 -6.95 -5.83 -0.39
CA TYR A 90 -7.49 -5.70 -1.75
C TYR A 90 -8.60 -6.72 -2.00
N ARG A 91 -9.49 -6.43 -2.94
CA ARG A 91 -10.60 -7.32 -3.33
C ARG A 91 -10.04 -8.57 -4.02
N LEU A 92 -10.64 -9.73 -3.73
CA LEU A 92 -10.09 -11.04 -4.06
C LEU A 92 -10.89 -11.78 -5.15
N GLY A 93 -10.20 -12.68 -5.85
CA GLY A 93 -10.81 -13.60 -6.81
C GLY A 93 -11.87 -14.50 -6.18
N SER A 94 -11.66 -14.95 -4.94
CA SER A 94 -12.66 -15.69 -4.15
C SER A 94 -13.93 -14.89 -3.86
N GLY A 95 -13.83 -13.55 -3.84
CA GLY A 95 -14.97 -12.64 -3.72
C GLY A 95 -15.75 -12.44 -5.01
N GLY A 96 -15.30 -13.03 -6.14
CA GLY A 96 -15.90 -12.86 -7.46
C GLY A 96 -15.22 -11.78 -8.33
N TYR A 97 -14.15 -11.16 -7.81
CA TYR A 97 -13.43 -10.10 -8.52
C TYR A 97 -12.40 -10.66 -9.52
N ARG A 98 -12.15 -9.92 -10.59
CA ARG A 98 -11.18 -10.24 -11.63
C ARG A 98 -10.32 -9.02 -11.93
N HIS A 99 -9.19 -9.25 -12.62
CA HIS A 99 -8.42 -8.15 -13.18
C HIS A 99 -9.35 -7.22 -14.00
N PRO A 100 -9.21 -5.88 -13.87
CA PRO A 100 -8.15 -5.12 -13.19
C PRO A 100 -8.51 -4.66 -11.75
N VAL A 101 -9.54 -5.22 -11.10
CA VAL A 101 -10.06 -4.69 -9.82
C VAL A 101 -8.98 -4.65 -8.73
N MET A 102 -8.16 -5.70 -8.58
CA MET A 102 -7.07 -5.74 -7.61
C MET A 102 -6.02 -4.66 -7.90
N LEU A 103 -5.71 -4.44 -9.18
CA LEU A 103 -4.78 -3.39 -9.61
C LEU A 103 -5.34 -2.00 -9.28
N GLN A 104 -6.64 -1.78 -9.48
CA GLN A 104 -7.31 -0.53 -9.10
C GLN A 104 -7.20 -0.27 -7.59
N ASP A 105 -7.37 -1.31 -6.78
CA ASP A 105 -7.23 -1.20 -5.32
C ASP A 105 -5.80 -0.82 -4.92
N ALA A 106 -4.79 -1.47 -5.51
CA ALA A 106 -3.39 -1.16 -5.25
C ALA A 106 -3.00 0.26 -5.74
N ALA A 107 -3.45 0.64 -6.93
CA ALA A 107 -3.24 1.99 -7.47
C ALA A 107 -3.88 3.05 -6.56
N ARG A 108 -5.12 2.82 -6.13
CA ARG A 108 -5.83 3.72 -5.20
C ARG A 108 -5.12 3.83 -3.87
N ALA A 109 -4.58 2.74 -3.33
CA ALA A 109 -3.84 2.75 -2.08
C ALA A 109 -2.59 3.64 -2.19
N VAL A 110 -1.78 3.49 -3.24
CA VAL A 110 -0.59 4.33 -3.46
C VAL A 110 -0.97 5.81 -3.64
N ARG A 111 -2.01 6.10 -4.44
CA ARG A 111 -2.53 7.47 -4.59
C ARG A 111 -2.96 8.08 -3.27
N MET A 112 -3.68 7.32 -2.45
CA MET A 112 -4.17 7.80 -1.16
C MET A 112 -3.02 8.14 -0.23
N VAL A 113 -2.02 7.28 -0.11
CA VAL A 113 -0.82 7.55 0.70
C VAL A 113 -0.10 8.81 0.20
N ARG A 114 0.03 8.97 -1.11
CA ARG A 114 0.69 10.15 -1.71
C ARG A 114 -0.12 11.44 -1.52
N ALA A 115 -1.44 11.38 -1.72
CA ALA A 115 -2.30 12.55 -1.54
C ALA A 115 -2.36 13.02 -0.09
N GLN A 116 -2.29 12.09 0.86
CA GLN A 116 -2.32 12.37 2.30
C GLN A 116 -0.93 12.51 2.93
N ALA A 117 0.14 12.47 2.13
CA ALA A 117 1.50 12.45 2.63
C ALA A 117 1.80 13.62 3.58
N SER A 118 1.39 14.84 3.22
CA SER A 118 1.60 16.02 4.07
C SER A 118 0.90 15.91 5.42
N GLU A 119 -0.35 15.44 5.44
CA GLU A 119 -1.12 15.27 6.67
C GLU A 119 -0.56 14.16 7.55
N TRP A 120 -0.06 13.09 6.94
CA TRP A 120 0.50 11.94 7.63
C TRP A 120 1.99 12.08 7.95
N LYS A 121 2.60 13.24 7.67
CA LYS A 121 4.03 13.51 7.85
C LYS A 121 4.93 12.53 7.08
N LEU A 122 4.52 12.22 5.86
CA LEU A 122 5.26 11.40 4.90
C LEU A 122 5.85 12.27 3.79
N ASP A 123 6.88 11.77 3.14
CA ASP A 123 7.42 12.35 1.90
C ASP A 123 6.70 11.73 0.69
N PRO A 124 5.98 12.51 -0.14
CA PRO A 124 5.27 11.98 -1.30
C PRO A 124 6.18 11.39 -2.39
N LYS A 125 7.50 11.60 -2.29
CA LYS A 125 8.51 11.05 -3.19
C LYS A 125 9.13 9.74 -2.68
N HIS A 126 8.77 9.30 -1.48
CA HIS A 126 9.30 8.08 -0.85
C HIS A 126 8.16 7.11 -0.48
N ILE A 127 7.31 6.80 -1.48
CA ILE A 127 6.18 5.88 -1.33
C ILE A 127 6.40 4.65 -2.20
N GLY A 128 6.65 3.52 -1.56
CA GLY A 128 6.87 2.24 -2.22
C GLY A 128 5.67 1.31 -2.15
N ILE A 129 5.82 0.17 -2.84
CA ILE A 129 4.92 -0.97 -2.75
C ILE A 129 5.72 -2.24 -2.51
N MET A 130 5.18 -3.14 -1.69
CA MET A 130 5.75 -4.48 -1.52
C MET A 130 4.66 -5.55 -1.54
N GLY A 131 5.06 -6.78 -1.84
CA GLY A 131 4.15 -7.90 -1.75
C GLY A 131 4.83 -9.24 -1.91
N SER A 132 4.17 -10.28 -1.39
CA SER A 132 4.60 -11.67 -1.46
C SER A 132 3.67 -12.48 -2.34
N SER A 133 4.20 -13.43 -3.10
CA SER A 133 3.41 -14.38 -3.90
C SER A 133 2.37 -13.64 -4.79
N ALA A 134 1.07 -13.87 -4.61
CA ALA A 134 0.01 -13.14 -5.32
C ALA A 134 0.06 -11.62 -5.05
N GLY A 135 0.41 -11.19 -3.83
CA GLY A 135 0.65 -9.79 -3.51
C GLY A 135 1.87 -9.22 -4.24
N GLY A 136 2.93 -10.04 -4.41
CA GLY A 136 4.10 -9.71 -5.22
C GLY A 136 3.75 -9.56 -6.70
N HIS A 137 2.89 -10.43 -7.24
CA HIS A 137 2.34 -10.30 -8.59
C HIS A 137 1.54 -8.98 -8.73
N LEU A 138 0.70 -8.65 -7.75
CA LEU A 138 -0.05 -7.40 -7.74
C LEU A 138 0.88 -6.18 -7.68
N ALA A 139 1.88 -6.20 -6.80
CA ALA A 139 2.87 -5.14 -6.68
C ALA A 139 3.67 -4.95 -7.98
N SER A 140 4.15 -6.04 -8.60
CA SER A 140 4.87 -5.98 -9.89
C SER A 140 3.98 -5.46 -11.01
N THR A 141 2.68 -5.82 -11.01
CA THR A 141 1.72 -5.30 -11.98
C THR A 141 1.59 -3.79 -11.84
N LEU A 142 1.45 -3.25 -10.61
CA LEU A 142 1.37 -1.80 -10.42
C LEU A 142 2.68 -1.09 -10.81
N LEU A 143 3.84 -1.67 -10.52
CA LEU A 143 5.15 -1.11 -10.92
C LEU A 143 5.31 -0.93 -12.43
N THR A 144 4.54 -1.65 -13.23
CA THR A 144 4.59 -1.62 -14.71
C THR A 144 3.36 -0.99 -15.35
N HIS A 145 2.26 -0.82 -14.61
CA HIS A 145 0.96 -0.33 -15.10
C HIS A 145 0.39 0.79 -14.21
N PHE A 146 1.26 1.64 -13.68
CA PHE A 146 0.85 2.86 -12.98
C PHE A 146 0.44 3.97 -13.97
N ASP A 147 -0.18 5.02 -13.44
CA ASP A 147 -0.43 6.27 -14.16
C ASP A 147 -0.09 7.49 -13.29
N ASP A 148 0.03 8.64 -13.92
CA ASP A 148 0.42 9.89 -13.26
C ASP A 148 -0.74 10.60 -12.54
N GLY A 149 -1.92 9.96 -12.51
CA GLY A 149 -3.13 10.55 -11.96
C GLY A 149 -3.92 11.36 -12.98
N ARG A 150 -5.08 11.83 -12.55
CA ARG A 150 -6.02 12.61 -13.37
C ARG A 150 -6.22 13.98 -12.77
N PRO A 151 -5.54 15.04 -13.24
CA PRO A 151 -5.59 16.38 -12.63
C PRO A 151 -7.00 16.95 -12.47
N ASP A 152 -7.91 16.61 -13.41
CA ASP A 152 -9.29 17.10 -13.43
C ASP A 152 -10.29 16.21 -12.67
N ALA A 153 -9.82 15.15 -11.99
CA ALA A 153 -10.71 14.28 -11.24
C ALA A 153 -11.40 15.05 -10.11
N THR A 154 -12.69 14.77 -9.91
CA THR A 154 -13.46 15.34 -8.79
C THR A 154 -12.96 14.81 -7.45
N ASP A 155 -12.58 13.55 -7.39
CA ASP A 155 -11.93 12.96 -6.22
C ASP A 155 -10.46 13.39 -6.18
N PRO A 156 -10.02 14.15 -5.16
CA PRO A 156 -8.65 14.63 -5.06
C PRO A 156 -7.59 13.52 -4.97
N ILE A 157 -7.95 12.34 -4.46
CA ILE A 157 -7.04 11.19 -4.41
C ILE A 157 -6.67 10.70 -5.82
N GLU A 158 -7.61 10.76 -6.76
CA GLU A 158 -7.38 10.35 -8.15
C GLU A 158 -6.49 11.32 -8.94
N ARG A 159 -6.17 12.48 -8.38
CA ARG A 159 -5.24 13.45 -8.97
C ARG A 159 -3.79 13.06 -8.73
N ALA A 160 -3.51 12.26 -7.69
CA ALA A 160 -2.17 11.81 -7.35
C ALA A 160 -1.74 10.65 -8.27
N SER A 161 -0.44 10.59 -8.57
CA SER A 161 0.14 9.46 -9.30
C SER A 161 0.05 8.16 -8.49
N SER A 162 -0.29 7.07 -9.18
CA SER A 162 -0.24 5.71 -8.62
C SER A 162 1.13 5.05 -8.72
N ARG A 163 2.14 5.76 -9.26
CA ARG A 163 3.50 5.25 -9.45
C ARG A 163 4.17 5.00 -8.10
N PRO A 164 4.58 3.76 -7.78
CA PRO A 164 5.44 3.54 -6.62
C PRO A 164 6.87 4.03 -6.91
N ASP A 165 7.53 4.63 -5.91
CA ASP A 165 8.91 5.10 -6.03
C ASP A 165 9.91 3.95 -5.78
N LEU A 166 9.45 2.89 -5.08
CA LEU A 166 10.21 1.68 -4.77
C LEU A 166 9.29 0.46 -4.86
N GLY A 167 9.80 -0.66 -5.38
CA GLY A 167 9.13 -1.96 -5.35
C GLY A 167 9.95 -3.00 -4.59
N ILE A 168 9.31 -3.74 -3.69
CA ILE A 168 9.89 -4.87 -2.97
C ILE A 168 9.05 -6.11 -3.26
N LEU A 169 9.63 -7.08 -3.96
CA LEU A 169 8.96 -8.32 -4.33
C LEU A 169 9.54 -9.48 -3.53
N CYS A 170 8.68 -10.08 -2.68
CA CYS A 170 9.05 -11.22 -1.87
C CYS A 170 8.57 -12.51 -2.56
N THR A 171 9.50 -13.41 -2.88
CA THR A 171 9.18 -14.72 -3.41
C THR A 171 9.54 -15.78 -2.38
N ARG A 172 8.73 -16.84 -2.26
CA ARG A 172 9.19 -18.03 -1.54
C ARG A 172 10.35 -18.63 -2.29
N SER A 173 11.46 -18.92 -1.61
CA SER A 173 12.52 -19.74 -2.17
C SER A 173 11.93 -21.11 -2.55
N SER A 174 12.10 -21.52 -3.82
CA SER A 174 11.80 -22.88 -4.25
C SER A 174 12.64 -23.87 -3.43
N PRO A 175 12.11 -25.04 -3.02
CA PRO A 175 12.87 -26.07 -2.33
C PRO A 175 14.11 -26.56 -3.09
N TRP A 176 14.25 -26.21 -4.36
CA TRP A 176 15.39 -26.55 -5.22
C TRP A 176 16.65 -25.70 -4.99
N VAL A 177 16.61 -24.69 -4.11
CA VAL A 177 17.77 -23.84 -3.76
C VAL A 177 18.35 -24.17 -2.38
N ASN A 178 17.82 -25.16 -1.67
CA ASN A 178 18.31 -25.57 -0.35
C ASN A 178 19.40 -26.64 -0.44
N THR A 179 20.64 -26.19 -0.64
CA THR A 179 21.84 -26.96 -0.22
C THR A 179 22.71 -26.13 0.70
N CYS A 180 22.14 -25.55 1.75
CA CYS A 180 22.91 -25.09 2.91
C CYS A 180 22.02 -25.24 4.16
N THR A 181 22.45 -26.14 5.01
CA THR A 181 22.02 -26.49 6.35
C THR A 181 21.47 -25.36 7.20
N GLY A 182 20.28 -25.58 7.78
CA GLY A 182 19.72 -24.80 8.88
C GLY A 182 18.38 -24.14 8.54
N ALA A 183 17.35 -24.54 9.26
CA ALA A 183 15.99 -24.05 9.13
C ALA A 183 15.90 -22.56 9.45
N GLN A 184 16.05 -21.74 8.46
CA GLN A 184 15.55 -20.36 8.42
C GLN A 184 14.93 -20.16 7.05
N GLU A 185 13.65 -19.77 7.02
CA GLU A 185 12.98 -19.35 5.78
C GLU A 185 13.73 -18.15 5.23
N ALA A 186 14.58 -18.38 4.23
CA ALA A 186 15.27 -17.30 3.54
C ALA A 186 14.25 -16.56 2.67
N ILE A 187 13.85 -15.39 3.14
CA ILE A 187 13.06 -14.44 2.34
C ILE A 187 14.06 -13.74 1.41
N TYR A 188 14.03 -14.06 0.13
CA TYR A 188 14.80 -13.34 -0.88
C TYR A 188 14.11 -12.01 -1.18
N TRP A 189 14.77 -10.92 -0.83
CA TRP A 189 14.36 -9.55 -1.16
C TRP A 189 14.94 -9.16 -2.51
N GLY A 190 14.10 -9.05 -3.53
CA GLY A 190 14.48 -8.42 -4.78
C GLY A 190 14.03 -6.95 -4.76
N MET A 191 14.97 -6.01 -4.65
CA MET A 191 14.70 -4.59 -4.71
C MET A 191 14.84 -4.13 -6.17
N ILE A 192 13.75 -3.62 -6.75
CA ILE A 192 13.78 -2.99 -8.07
C ILE A 192 13.80 -1.48 -7.86
N LEU A 193 15.00 -0.90 -7.94
CA LEU A 193 15.15 0.55 -8.04
C LEU A 193 14.89 0.95 -9.50
N ARG A 194 14.03 1.93 -9.74
CA ARG A 194 13.91 2.56 -11.05
C ARG A 194 14.88 3.74 -11.12
N PRO A 195 15.68 3.84 -12.20
CA PRO A 195 16.42 5.08 -12.45
C PRO A 195 15.45 6.22 -12.71
N ASN A 196 15.84 7.40 -12.30
CA ASN A 196 15.15 8.69 -12.51
C ASN A 196 14.88 8.95 -13.99
#